data_a72c21b2af88a2fc1aad9e6f41c99995
#
_entry.id   a72c21b2af88a2fc1aad9e6f41c99995
#
_cell.length_a   1.000
_cell.length_b   1.000
_cell.length_c   1.000
_cell.angle_alpha   90.00
_cell.angle_beta   90.00
_cell.angle_gamma   90.00
#
_symmetry.space_group_name_H-M   'P 1'
#
loop_
_entity.id
_entity.type
_entity.pdbx_description
1 polymer ?
#
loop_
_entity_poly.entity_id
_entity_poly.type
_entity_poly.pdbx_seq_one_letter_code
_entity_poly.pdbx_strand_id
1 'polypeptide(L)'
;EELNQVCKQTGEDSVNMASYCLGGTLLMTTLAYLTAKKDKRVNSATFFTTMIDFSDPGELGVFLDEGAVTGLEKRMNERGFLEGSEMAGTFNMLRANDLIWSFVVNNYLMGKDPFPFDLLYWNSDSTRMPAAMHSYYLRNMYLANLLKEPGGLTLGGVKIDISKVKTPCYFISTVEDHIAPWKSTYMGARLPSGPTKFVLGG
;
A
#
# COMPACT_ATOMS: atom_id res chain seq x y z
N GLU A 1 -16.81 -7.32 7.33
CA GLU A 1 -17.61 -8.47 6.81
C GLU A 1 -16.73 -9.72 6.77
N GLU A 2 -15.55 -9.67 6.16
CA GLU A 2 -14.57 -10.77 6.08
C GLU A 2 -14.19 -11.31 7.47
N LEU A 3 -13.90 -10.42 8.41
CA LEU A 3 -13.58 -10.79 9.78
C LEU A 3 -14.70 -11.63 10.44
N ASN A 4 -15.97 -11.28 10.17
CA ASN A 4 -17.11 -12.05 10.65
C ASN A 4 -17.13 -13.46 10.03
N GLN A 5 -16.83 -13.55 8.72
CA GLN A 5 -16.82 -14.84 8.02
C GLN A 5 -15.67 -15.73 8.52
N VAL A 6 -14.48 -15.17 8.70
CA VAL A 6 -13.33 -15.91 9.22
C VAL A 6 -13.64 -16.45 10.61
N CYS A 7 -14.07 -15.62 11.56
CA CYS A 7 -14.41 -16.08 12.91
C CYS A 7 -15.52 -17.15 12.88
N LYS A 8 -16.53 -16.98 12.04
CA LYS A 8 -17.61 -17.98 11.90
C LYS A 8 -17.12 -19.31 11.35
N GLN A 9 -16.22 -19.29 10.36
CA GLN A 9 -15.73 -20.51 9.72
C GLN A 9 -14.72 -21.27 10.58
N THR A 10 -13.88 -20.55 11.31
CA THR A 10 -12.82 -21.14 12.15
C THR A 10 -13.29 -21.48 13.55
N GLY A 11 -14.38 -20.86 14.04
CA GLY A 11 -14.81 -20.94 15.43
C GLY A 11 -13.95 -20.11 16.39
N GLU A 12 -13.01 -19.30 15.88
CA GLU A 12 -12.12 -18.47 16.69
C GLU A 12 -12.74 -17.09 16.99
N ASP A 13 -12.50 -16.58 18.20
CA ASP A 13 -13.01 -15.28 18.64
C ASP A 13 -12.13 -14.10 18.16
N SER A 14 -10.91 -14.37 17.72
CA SER A 14 -9.96 -13.35 17.28
C SER A 14 -9.04 -13.87 16.16
N VAL A 15 -8.43 -12.94 15.44
CA VAL A 15 -7.53 -13.26 14.32
C VAL A 15 -6.21 -12.49 14.41
N ASN A 16 -5.16 -13.05 13.83
CA ASN A 16 -3.94 -12.33 13.50
C ASN A 16 -4.01 -11.94 12.00
N MET A 17 -3.69 -10.69 11.70
CA MET A 17 -3.75 -10.18 10.33
C MET A 17 -2.34 -9.93 9.79
N ALA A 18 -2.14 -10.22 8.51
CA ALA A 18 -0.94 -9.85 7.77
C ALA A 18 -1.33 -9.10 6.51
N SER A 19 -0.49 -8.17 6.09
CA SER A 19 -0.76 -7.32 4.94
C SER A 19 0.53 -6.92 4.23
N TYR A 20 0.40 -6.64 2.94
CA TYR A 20 1.50 -6.25 2.10
C TYR A 20 1.20 -4.93 1.38
N CYS A 21 2.16 -4.00 1.36
CA CYS A 21 2.14 -2.74 0.62
C CYS A 21 0.85 -1.93 0.85
N LEU A 22 0.08 -1.61 -0.20
CA LEU A 22 -1.21 -0.93 -0.14
C LEU A 22 -2.24 -1.65 0.77
N GLY A 23 -2.18 -2.99 0.80
CA GLY A 23 -3.00 -3.79 1.72
C GLY A 23 -2.73 -3.46 3.18
N GLY A 24 -1.50 -3.06 3.53
CA GLY A 24 -1.16 -2.60 4.88
C GLY A 24 -1.74 -1.23 5.20
N THR A 25 -1.75 -0.31 4.26
CA THR A 25 -2.43 0.99 4.41
C THR A 25 -3.92 0.78 4.71
N LEU A 26 -4.56 -0.16 3.96
CA LEU A 26 -5.94 -0.55 4.20
C LEU A 26 -6.12 -1.22 5.57
N LEU A 27 -5.21 -2.14 5.96
CA LEU A 27 -5.28 -2.81 7.26
C LEU A 27 -5.16 -1.81 8.42
N MET A 28 -4.20 -0.88 8.38
CA MET A 28 -4.07 0.13 9.43
C MET A 28 -5.31 1.02 9.53
N THR A 29 -5.85 1.42 8.40
CA THR A 29 -7.11 2.17 8.34
C THR A 29 -8.26 1.38 8.96
N THR A 30 -8.32 0.07 8.66
CA THR A 30 -9.32 -0.86 9.22
C THR A 30 -9.15 -1.01 10.74
N LEU A 31 -7.91 -1.12 11.26
CA LEU A 31 -7.65 -1.18 12.71
C LEU A 31 -8.14 0.08 13.42
N ALA A 32 -7.90 1.26 12.83
CA ALA A 32 -8.40 2.51 13.38
C ALA A 32 -9.95 2.56 13.39
N TYR A 33 -10.58 2.09 12.31
CA TYR A 33 -12.04 1.94 12.24
C TYR A 33 -12.58 0.98 13.31
N LEU A 34 -12.00 -0.23 13.41
CA LEU A 34 -12.40 -1.22 14.42
C LEU A 34 -12.20 -0.70 15.85
N THR A 35 -11.09 0.02 16.09
CA THR A 35 -10.83 0.66 17.37
C THR A 35 -11.94 1.65 17.74
N ALA A 36 -12.37 2.50 16.81
CA ALA A 36 -13.47 3.44 17.02
C ALA A 36 -14.81 2.73 17.26
N LYS A 37 -15.01 1.57 16.64
CA LYS A 37 -16.18 0.69 16.88
C LYS A 37 -16.06 -0.18 18.13
N LYS A 38 -14.93 -0.09 18.87
CA LYS A 38 -14.63 -0.92 20.06
C LYS A 38 -14.56 -2.42 19.75
N ASP A 39 -14.31 -2.79 18.49
CA ASP A 39 -14.10 -4.17 18.06
C ASP A 39 -12.64 -4.58 18.35
N LYS A 40 -12.44 -5.64 19.14
CA LYS A 40 -11.13 -6.10 19.62
C LYS A 40 -10.71 -7.45 19.04
N ARG A 41 -11.38 -7.90 18.00
CA ARG A 41 -11.13 -9.23 17.42
C ARG A 41 -9.81 -9.35 16.65
N VAL A 42 -9.10 -8.26 16.38
CA VAL A 42 -7.75 -8.33 15.82
C VAL A 42 -6.73 -8.36 16.93
N ASN A 43 -6.08 -9.52 17.09
CA ASN A 43 -5.13 -9.80 18.15
C ASN A 43 -3.73 -9.22 17.86
N SER A 44 -3.28 -9.30 16.60
CA SER A 44 -2.04 -8.69 16.13
C SER A 44 -2.12 -8.37 14.64
N ALA A 45 -1.25 -7.45 14.19
CA ALA A 45 -1.15 -7.07 12.78
C ALA A 45 0.31 -7.02 12.32
N THR A 46 0.59 -7.65 11.18
CA THR A 46 1.90 -7.64 10.51
C THR A 46 1.82 -6.86 9.21
N PHE A 47 2.76 -5.97 8.99
CA PHE A 47 2.82 -5.08 7.85
C PHE A 47 4.14 -5.28 7.10
N PHE A 48 4.06 -5.68 5.83
CA PHE A 48 5.20 -5.82 4.94
C PHE A 48 5.26 -4.59 4.02
N THR A 49 6.35 -3.84 4.05
CA THR A 49 6.65 -2.70 3.17
C THR A 49 5.45 -1.75 3.00
N THR A 50 4.89 -1.30 4.13
CA THR A 50 3.63 -0.54 4.16
C THR A 50 3.87 0.92 4.50
N MET A 51 3.40 1.83 3.66
CA MET A 51 3.31 3.25 3.97
C MET A 51 1.99 3.60 4.68
N ILE A 52 2.10 4.40 5.73
CA ILE A 52 1.00 5.00 6.48
C ILE A 52 1.19 6.52 6.56
N ASP A 53 2.42 6.96 6.68
CA ASP A 53 2.85 8.34 6.50
C ASP A 53 3.43 8.52 5.10
N PHE A 54 2.82 9.38 4.30
CA PHE A 54 3.18 9.65 2.91
C PHE A 54 3.96 10.98 2.76
N SER A 55 4.61 11.46 3.84
CA SER A 55 5.41 12.70 3.79
C SER A 55 6.58 12.61 2.81
N ASP A 56 7.12 11.42 2.61
CA ASP A 56 8.12 11.10 1.60
C ASP A 56 7.64 9.88 0.81
N PRO A 57 6.97 10.08 -0.34
CA PRO A 57 6.46 9.00 -1.16
C PRO A 57 7.53 8.33 -2.03
N GLY A 58 8.81 8.64 -1.80
CA GLY A 58 9.92 8.13 -2.59
C GLY A 58 9.88 8.60 -4.04
N GLU A 59 10.38 7.78 -4.94
CA GLU A 59 10.49 8.10 -6.37
C GLU A 59 9.12 8.34 -7.04
N LEU A 60 8.05 7.75 -6.51
CA LEU A 60 6.69 8.01 -7.00
C LEU A 60 6.29 9.49 -6.88
N GLY A 61 6.88 10.24 -5.96
CA GLY A 61 6.60 11.66 -5.78
C GLY A 61 6.78 12.51 -7.04
N VAL A 62 7.65 12.08 -7.95
CA VAL A 62 7.89 12.77 -9.23
C VAL A 62 6.63 12.81 -10.12
N PHE A 63 5.74 11.85 -9.98
CA PHE A 63 4.50 11.72 -10.76
C PHE A 63 3.26 12.24 -10.01
N LEU A 64 3.44 12.76 -8.80
CA LEU A 64 2.34 13.07 -7.89
C LEU A 64 2.26 14.57 -7.61
N ASP A 65 1.73 15.30 -8.57
CA ASP A 65 1.27 16.67 -8.39
C ASP A 65 -0.23 16.79 -8.69
N GLU A 66 -0.81 17.92 -8.34
CA GLU A 66 -2.25 18.20 -8.54
C GLU A 66 -2.67 18.10 -10.00
N GLY A 67 -1.81 18.55 -10.91
CA GLY A 67 -2.08 18.50 -12.35
C GLY A 67 -2.06 17.08 -12.90
N ALA A 68 -1.05 16.29 -12.52
CA ALA A 68 -0.90 14.89 -12.91
C ALA A 68 -2.07 14.04 -12.40
N VAL A 69 -2.44 14.20 -11.12
CA VAL A 69 -3.58 13.47 -10.53
C VAL A 69 -4.88 13.86 -11.20
N THR A 70 -5.13 15.15 -11.44
CA THR A 70 -6.33 15.62 -12.15
C THR A 70 -6.41 15.07 -13.59
N GLY A 71 -5.28 15.06 -14.31
CA GLY A 71 -5.21 14.47 -15.65
C GLY A 71 -5.49 12.96 -15.65
N LEU A 72 -4.97 12.24 -14.64
CA LEU A 72 -5.24 10.81 -14.46
C LEU A 72 -6.72 10.54 -14.15
N GLU A 73 -7.31 11.32 -13.25
CA GLU A 73 -8.74 11.24 -12.89
C GLU A 73 -9.66 11.41 -14.09
N LYS A 74 -9.36 12.39 -14.98
CA LYS A 74 -10.14 12.57 -16.20
C LYS A 74 -10.15 11.30 -17.05
N ARG A 75 -8.99 10.68 -17.28
CA ARG A 75 -8.90 9.42 -18.04
C ARG A 75 -9.61 8.26 -17.34
N MET A 76 -9.44 8.13 -16.02
CA MET A 76 -10.09 7.07 -15.25
C MET A 76 -11.61 7.23 -15.24
N ASN A 77 -12.14 8.44 -15.12
CA ASN A 77 -13.58 8.70 -15.07
C ASN A 77 -14.28 8.34 -16.39
N GLU A 78 -13.59 8.47 -17.52
CA GLU A 78 -14.13 8.05 -18.83
C GLU A 78 -14.31 6.53 -18.91
N ARG A 79 -13.46 5.74 -18.23
CA ARG A 79 -13.44 4.27 -18.28
C ARG A 79 -14.02 3.61 -17.03
N GLY A 80 -14.08 4.32 -15.91
CA GLY A 80 -14.46 3.78 -14.59
C GLY A 80 -13.32 3.14 -13.81
N PHE A 81 -12.11 3.01 -14.39
CA PHE A 81 -10.95 2.35 -13.76
C PHE A 81 -9.62 2.83 -14.38
N LEU A 82 -8.52 2.54 -13.67
CA LEU A 82 -7.17 2.59 -14.21
C LEU A 82 -6.78 1.21 -14.73
N GLU A 83 -6.24 1.17 -15.96
CA GLU A 83 -5.68 -0.08 -16.50
C GLU A 83 -4.41 -0.49 -15.75
N GLY A 84 -4.28 -1.80 -15.49
CA GLY A 84 -3.11 -2.34 -14.83
C GLY A 84 -1.81 -2.08 -15.60
N SER A 85 -1.86 -2.06 -16.93
CA SER A 85 -0.71 -1.75 -17.77
C SER A 85 -0.20 -0.30 -17.61
N GLU A 86 -1.08 0.67 -17.35
CA GLU A 86 -0.67 2.06 -17.09
C GLU A 86 0.08 2.15 -15.75
N MET A 87 -0.38 1.43 -14.74
CA MET A 87 0.32 1.34 -13.45
C MET A 87 1.66 0.61 -13.58
N ALA A 88 1.69 -0.53 -14.26
CA ALA A 88 2.91 -1.27 -14.51
C ALA A 88 3.95 -0.42 -15.27
N GLY A 89 3.50 0.36 -16.26
CA GLY A 89 4.36 1.31 -16.99
C GLY A 89 5.01 2.34 -16.05
N THR A 90 4.25 2.91 -15.12
CA THR A 90 4.77 3.86 -14.13
C THR A 90 5.85 3.22 -13.25
N PHE A 91 5.60 2.03 -12.69
CA PHE A 91 6.58 1.32 -11.87
C PHE A 91 7.83 0.91 -12.66
N ASN A 92 7.67 0.46 -13.91
CA ASN A 92 8.81 0.13 -14.77
C ASN A 92 9.70 1.36 -15.05
N MET A 93 9.11 2.54 -15.19
CA MET A 93 9.87 3.77 -15.41
C MET A 93 10.70 4.18 -14.19
N LEU A 94 10.25 3.91 -12.97
CA LEU A 94 11.00 4.19 -11.74
C LEU A 94 12.31 3.38 -11.66
N ARG A 95 12.35 2.19 -12.23
CA ARG A 95 13.52 1.30 -12.28
C ARG A 95 13.84 0.90 -13.72
N ALA A 96 13.84 1.88 -14.63
CA ALA A 96 14.00 1.63 -16.06
C ALA A 96 15.27 0.85 -16.41
N ASN A 97 16.37 1.07 -15.71
CA ASN A 97 17.61 0.32 -15.94
C ASN A 97 17.44 -1.18 -15.64
N ASP A 98 16.74 -1.53 -14.59
CA ASP A 98 16.57 -2.92 -14.16
C ASP A 98 15.39 -3.59 -14.88
N LEU A 99 14.29 -2.88 -15.07
CA LEU A 99 13.02 -3.44 -15.53
C LEU A 99 12.76 -3.26 -17.04
N ILE A 100 13.51 -2.39 -17.71
CA ILE A 100 13.39 -2.16 -19.16
C ILE A 100 14.73 -2.43 -19.85
N TRP A 101 15.74 -1.63 -19.56
CA TRP A 101 17.01 -1.66 -20.31
C TRP A 101 17.81 -2.95 -20.08
N SER A 102 17.76 -3.53 -18.90
CA SER A 102 18.38 -4.83 -18.64
C SER A 102 17.83 -5.92 -19.56
N PHE A 103 16.51 -5.96 -19.79
CA PHE A 103 15.88 -6.91 -20.71
C PHE A 103 16.21 -6.58 -22.17
N VAL A 104 16.22 -5.31 -22.55
CA VAL A 104 16.62 -4.90 -23.92
C VAL A 104 18.03 -5.36 -24.19
N VAL A 105 18.99 -5.11 -23.30
CA VAL A 105 20.39 -5.49 -23.49
C VAL A 105 20.57 -7.01 -23.49
N ASN A 106 20.11 -7.70 -22.46
CA ASN A 106 20.38 -9.13 -22.30
C ASN A 106 19.57 -10.00 -23.26
N ASN A 107 18.27 -9.75 -23.39
CA ASN A 107 17.41 -10.65 -24.15
C ASN A 107 17.33 -10.24 -25.63
N TYR A 108 17.17 -8.96 -25.94
CA TYR A 108 17.05 -8.52 -27.33
C TYR A 108 18.41 -8.36 -28.02
N LEU A 109 19.36 -7.61 -27.44
CA LEU A 109 20.64 -7.34 -28.09
C LEU A 109 21.62 -8.50 -27.97
N MET A 110 21.67 -9.17 -26.82
CA MET A 110 22.59 -10.30 -26.58
C MET A 110 21.99 -11.67 -26.89
N GLY A 111 20.70 -11.75 -27.17
CA GLY A 111 20.01 -13.00 -27.50
C GLY A 111 19.98 -14.03 -26.35
N LYS A 112 20.12 -13.60 -25.10
CA LYS A 112 20.02 -14.51 -23.96
C LYS A 112 18.55 -14.83 -23.67
N ASP A 113 18.26 -16.07 -23.29
CA ASP A 113 16.93 -16.42 -22.82
C ASP A 113 16.59 -15.65 -21.54
N PRO A 114 15.30 -15.23 -21.36
CA PRO A 114 14.86 -14.63 -20.11
C PRO A 114 15.13 -15.57 -18.94
N PHE A 115 15.56 -15.02 -17.82
CA PHE A 115 15.74 -15.81 -16.59
C PHE A 115 14.37 -16.36 -16.14
N PRO A 116 14.21 -17.69 -16.00
CA PRO A 116 12.96 -18.31 -15.59
C PRO A 116 12.70 -17.99 -14.11
N PHE A 117 11.74 -17.12 -13.85
CA PHE A 117 11.36 -16.69 -12.51
C PHE A 117 9.84 -16.57 -12.43
N ASP A 118 9.21 -17.50 -11.73
CA ASP A 118 7.76 -17.64 -11.63
C ASP A 118 7.09 -16.41 -10.99
N LEU A 119 7.75 -15.73 -10.06
CA LEU A 119 7.25 -14.49 -9.47
C LEU A 119 7.11 -13.34 -10.47
N LEU A 120 7.87 -13.33 -11.58
CA LEU A 120 7.67 -12.34 -12.65
C LEU A 120 6.34 -12.53 -13.33
N TYR A 121 5.91 -13.77 -13.55
CA TYR A 121 4.60 -14.07 -14.11
C TYR A 121 3.48 -13.59 -13.19
N TRP A 122 3.57 -13.92 -11.89
CA TRP A 122 2.62 -13.45 -10.88
C TRP A 122 2.58 -11.91 -10.82
N ASN A 123 3.73 -11.24 -10.83
CA ASN A 123 3.82 -9.79 -10.78
C ASN A 123 3.28 -9.09 -12.04
N SER A 124 3.28 -9.79 -13.18
CA SER A 124 2.72 -9.26 -14.44
C SER A 124 1.20 -9.37 -14.55
N ASP A 125 0.57 -10.17 -13.68
CA ASP A 125 -0.88 -10.31 -13.59
C ASP A 125 -1.51 -9.13 -12.85
N SER A 126 -1.66 -8.04 -13.58
CA SER A 126 -2.08 -6.74 -13.04
C SER A 126 -3.60 -6.63 -12.89
N THR A 127 -4.03 -5.98 -11.82
CA THR A 127 -5.45 -5.74 -11.51
C THR A 127 -5.82 -4.29 -11.82
N ARG A 128 -6.99 -4.08 -12.39
CA ARG A 128 -7.56 -2.76 -12.60
C ARG A 128 -7.97 -2.11 -11.29
N MET A 129 -7.66 -0.81 -11.16
CA MET A 129 -8.04 -0.02 -9.98
C MET A 129 -9.31 0.77 -10.27
N PRO A 130 -10.42 0.60 -9.51
CA PRO A 130 -11.61 1.43 -9.68
C PRO A 130 -11.28 2.93 -9.55
N ALA A 131 -11.77 3.75 -10.49
CA ALA A 131 -11.45 5.17 -10.58
C ALA A 131 -11.66 5.91 -9.25
N ALA A 132 -12.81 5.72 -8.61
CA ALA A 132 -13.14 6.38 -7.35
C ALA A 132 -12.18 6.00 -6.22
N MET A 133 -11.81 4.73 -6.11
CA MET A 133 -10.88 4.24 -5.07
C MET A 133 -9.48 4.76 -5.33
N HIS A 134 -9.00 4.72 -6.56
CA HIS A 134 -7.65 5.17 -6.91
C HIS A 134 -7.50 6.69 -6.73
N SER A 135 -8.46 7.48 -7.20
CA SER A 135 -8.52 8.93 -6.98
C SER A 135 -8.51 9.26 -5.49
N TYR A 136 -9.36 8.60 -4.70
CA TYR A 136 -9.40 8.77 -3.26
C TYR A 136 -8.03 8.51 -2.61
N TYR A 137 -7.38 7.44 -3.01
CA TYR A 137 -6.07 7.04 -2.48
C TYR A 137 -4.98 8.07 -2.83
N LEU A 138 -4.89 8.49 -4.09
CA LEU A 138 -3.90 9.47 -4.51
C LEU A 138 -4.08 10.82 -3.81
N ARG A 139 -5.31 11.33 -3.75
CA ARG A 139 -5.58 12.64 -3.15
C ARG A 139 -5.40 12.66 -1.64
N ASN A 140 -5.97 11.69 -0.94
CA ASN A 140 -6.00 11.72 0.51
C ASN A 140 -4.75 11.16 1.18
N MET A 141 -4.08 10.19 0.56
CA MET A 141 -2.83 9.62 1.08
C MET A 141 -1.62 10.36 0.50
N TYR A 142 -1.41 10.29 -0.81
CA TYR A 142 -0.20 10.83 -1.41
C TYR A 142 -0.13 12.37 -1.41
N LEU A 143 -1.18 13.07 -1.85
CA LEU A 143 -1.14 14.54 -1.94
C LEU A 143 -1.36 15.20 -0.58
N ALA A 144 -2.38 14.80 0.15
CA ALA A 144 -2.78 15.46 1.38
C ALA A 144 -2.29 14.77 2.67
N ASN A 145 -1.79 13.53 2.57
CA ASN A 145 -1.27 12.74 3.69
C ASN A 145 -2.20 12.71 4.93
N LEU A 146 -3.51 12.61 4.68
CA LEU A 146 -4.53 12.73 5.72
C LEU A 146 -4.62 11.50 6.63
N LEU A 147 -4.09 10.35 6.21
CA LEU A 147 -4.19 9.12 6.99
C LEU A 147 -3.45 9.24 8.33
N LYS A 148 -2.33 9.95 8.37
CA LYS A 148 -1.56 10.17 9.62
C LYS A 148 -2.23 11.15 10.57
N GLU A 149 -3.10 12.03 10.07
CA GLU A 149 -3.74 13.07 10.86
C GLU A 149 -4.94 12.50 11.63
N PRO A 150 -5.02 12.69 12.96
CA PRO A 150 -6.16 12.24 13.75
C PRO A 150 -7.48 12.82 13.23
N GLY A 151 -8.36 11.97 12.70
CA GLY A 151 -9.64 12.38 12.12
C GLY A 151 -9.54 13.03 10.74
N GLY A 152 -8.38 12.99 10.08
CA GLY A 152 -8.18 13.50 8.72
C GLY A 152 -9.02 12.78 7.67
N LEU A 153 -9.31 11.51 7.90
CA LEU A 153 -10.21 10.72 7.05
C LEU A 153 -11.49 10.36 7.80
N THR A 154 -12.60 10.27 7.04
CA THR A 154 -13.87 9.72 7.54
C THR A 154 -14.29 8.59 6.60
N LEU A 155 -14.37 7.37 7.13
CA LEU A 155 -14.73 6.17 6.37
C LEU A 155 -15.90 5.44 7.06
N GLY A 156 -16.93 5.10 6.30
CA GLY A 156 -18.14 4.48 6.86
C GLY A 156 -18.77 5.28 8.01
N GLY A 157 -18.71 6.62 7.97
CA GLY A 157 -19.21 7.52 9.02
C GLY A 157 -18.33 7.58 10.28
N VAL A 158 -17.12 7.00 10.25
CA VAL A 158 -16.18 6.96 11.38
C VAL A 158 -14.96 7.80 11.07
N LYS A 159 -14.57 8.69 11.98
CA LYS A 159 -13.28 9.40 11.91
C LYS A 159 -12.14 8.43 12.21
N ILE A 160 -11.20 8.37 11.31
CA ILE A 160 -10.03 7.50 11.39
C ILE A 160 -8.94 8.19 12.23
N ASP A 161 -8.46 7.49 13.24
CA ASP A 161 -7.42 8.00 14.15
C ASP A 161 -6.48 6.85 14.53
N ILE A 162 -5.35 6.79 13.83
CA ILE A 162 -4.34 5.75 14.01
C ILE A 162 -3.72 5.82 15.41
N SER A 163 -3.61 6.99 16.00
CA SER A 163 -3.03 7.16 17.34
C SER A 163 -3.78 6.40 18.43
N LYS A 164 -5.01 5.99 18.16
CA LYS A 164 -5.85 5.19 19.09
C LYS A 164 -5.71 3.68 18.91
N VAL A 165 -5.01 3.23 17.86
CA VAL A 165 -4.80 1.80 17.62
C VAL A 165 -3.87 1.24 18.68
N LYS A 166 -4.35 0.27 19.45
CA LYS A 166 -3.62 -0.42 20.53
C LYS A 166 -3.25 -1.86 20.16
N THR A 167 -3.71 -2.34 19.04
CA THR A 167 -3.36 -3.67 18.51
C THR A 167 -1.83 -3.77 18.38
N PRO A 168 -1.19 -4.83 18.88
CA PRO A 168 0.23 -5.09 18.64
C PRO A 168 0.54 -5.14 17.14
N CYS A 169 1.54 -4.35 16.72
CA CYS A 169 1.92 -4.22 15.33
C CYS A 169 3.38 -4.65 15.10
N TYR A 170 3.61 -5.38 14.01
CA TYR A 170 4.92 -5.75 13.55
C TYR A 170 5.14 -5.25 12.12
N PHE A 171 6.14 -4.39 11.92
CA PHE A 171 6.46 -3.81 10.61
C PHE A 171 7.78 -4.37 10.10
N ILE A 172 7.79 -4.75 8.84
CA ILE A 172 8.99 -5.16 8.11
C ILE A 172 9.15 -4.24 6.91
N SER A 173 10.33 -3.66 6.74
CA SER A 173 10.72 -2.88 5.58
C SER A 173 12.10 -3.31 5.09
N THR A 174 12.47 -2.95 3.86
CA THR A 174 13.79 -3.24 3.28
C THR A 174 14.52 -1.96 2.94
N VAL A 175 15.84 -1.98 3.04
CA VAL A 175 16.71 -0.81 2.82
C VAL A 175 16.56 -0.28 1.40
N GLU A 176 16.43 -1.18 0.43
CA GLU A 176 16.41 -0.84 -1.01
C GLU A 176 15.00 -0.64 -1.60
N ASP A 177 13.97 -0.63 -0.76
CA ASP A 177 12.60 -0.39 -1.25
C ASP A 177 12.46 1.07 -1.69
N HIS A 178 12.32 1.26 -2.99
CA HIS A 178 12.19 2.57 -3.63
C HIS A 178 10.73 3.03 -3.78
N ILE A 179 9.77 2.12 -3.56
CA ILE A 179 8.32 2.39 -3.65
C ILE A 179 7.76 2.79 -2.29
N ALA A 180 8.14 2.04 -1.25
CA ALA A 180 7.79 2.32 0.13
C ALA A 180 9.07 2.54 0.96
N PRO A 181 9.70 3.72 0.89
CA PRO A 181 10.97 3.98 1.56
C PRO A 181 10.89 3.64 3.04
N TRP A 182 11.90 2.93 3.55
CA TRP A 182 11.87 2.44 4.93
C TRP A 182 11.73 3.55 5.97
N LYS A 183 12.20 4.77 5.67
CA LYS A 183 12.04 5.94 6.55
C LYS A 183 10.58 6.30 6.71
N SER A 184 9.82 6.33 5.62
CA SER A 184 8.37 6.60 5.62
C SER A 184 7.59 5.48 6.30
N THR A 185 7.96 4.22 6.07
CA THR A 185 7.34 3.10 6.76
C THR A 185 7.63 3.13 8.26
N TYR A 186 8.86 3.52 8.66
CA TYR A 186 9.22 3.70 10.07
C TYR A 186 8.43 4.84 10.73
N MET A 187 8.26 5.98 10.05
CA MET A 187 7.44 7.09 10.56
C MET A 187 5.99 6.64 10.78
N GLY A 188 5.43 5.90 9.82
CA GLY A 188 4.10 5.31 9.95
C GLY A 188 3.98 4.31 11.11
N ALA A 189 5.02 3.51 11.34
CA ALA A 189 5.05 2.53 12.44
C ALA A 189 5.03 3.18 13.82
N ARG A 190 5.33 4.46 13.94
CA ARG A 190 5.31 5.22 15.19
C ARG A 190 3.94 5.84 15.53
N LEU A 191 2.99 5.80 14.60
CA LEU A 191 1.68 6.43 14.80
C LEU A 191 0.75 5.66 15.75
N PRO A 192 0.67 4.32 15.71
CA PRO A 192 -0.12 3.55 16.67
C PRO A 192 0.37 3.74 18.10
N SER A 193 -0.52 3.72 19.07
CA SER A 193 -0.17 3.80 20.50
C SER A 193 0.05 2.42 21.15
N GLY A 194 -0.23 1.35 20.43
CA GLY A 194 0.01 -0.02 20.89
C GLY A 194 1.47 -0.46 20.78
N PRO A 195 1.81 -1.65 21.31
CA PRO A 195 3.13 -2.22 21.15
C PRO A 195 3.50 -2.36 19.66
N THR A 196 4.60 -1.74 19.26
CA THR A 196 5.04 -1.78 17.86
C THR A 196 6.49 -2.21 17.78
N LYS A 197 6.78 -3.17 16.89
CA LYS A 197 8.12 -3.59 16.52
C LYS A 197 8.37 -3.28 15.05
N PHE A 198 9.48 -2.61 14.75
CA PHE A 198 9.92 -2.33 13.39
C PHE A 198 11.21 -3.11 13.11
N VAL A 199 11.27 -3.77 11.97
CA VAL A 199 12.44 -4.50 11.50
C VAL A 199 12.81 -3.99 10.11
N LEU A 200 14.08 -3.64 9.94
CA LEU A 200 14.67 -3.27 8.67
C LEU A 200 15.55 -4.42 8.19
N GLY A 201 15.18 -5.00 7.06
CA GLY A 201 15.98 -5.98 6.32
C GLY A 201 16.88 -5.30 5.28
N GLY A 202 18.01 -5.93 4.97
CA GLY A 202 18.95 -5.51 3.93
C GLY A 202 18.81 -6.33 2.68
#